data_ea80884f363c1168b87387a5cf254f2a
#
_entry.id   ea80884f363c1168b87387a5cf254f2a
#
_cell.length_a   1.000
_cell.length_b   1.000
_cell.length_c   1.000
_cell.angle_alpha   90.00
_cell.angle_beta   90.00
_cell.angle_gamma   90.00
#
_symmetry.space_group_name_H-M   'P 1'
#
loop_
_entity.id
_entity.type
_entity.pdbx_description
1 polymer ?
#
loop_
_entity_poly.entity_id
_entity_poly.type
_entity_poly.pdbx_seq_one_letter_code
_entity_poly.pdbx_strand_id
1 'polypeptide(L)'
;MNPAIKLVNRQRKRRLDLRACQTFAEVAVARVRMRNRQVVLPDDICVFFVSDARIRRIHRHFLAVDEATDVITFHHGEIFISVETAERHAQQFSTSLAEEIHLYIVHALLHLAGFEDQTQRGYRRMKVVQDKVVHEIEHALALREAQRGISPQRHSAA
;
A
#
# COMPACT_ATOMS: atom_id res chain seq x y z
N MET A 1 -1.40 17.81 9.73
CA MET A 1 -1.33 17.63 8.27
C MET A 1 -1.02 16.16 7.99
N ASN A 2 -1.61 15.58 6.97
CA ASN A 2 -1.22 14.21 6.57
C ASN A 2 0.05 14.26 5.71
N PRO A 3 0.96 13.28 5.84
CA PRO A 3 2.07 13.14 4.92
C PRO A 3 1.61 13.10 3.46
N ALA A 4 2.41 13.68 2.57
CA ALA A 4 2.20 13.49 1.15
C ALA A 4 2.67 12.09 0.75
N ILE A 5 1.86 11.36 -0.03
CA ILE A 5 2.24 10.07 -0.58
C ILE A 5 2.16 10.11 -2.09
N LYS A 6 3.22 9.66 -2.76
CA LYS A 6 3.34 9.61 -4.21
C LYS A 6 3.66 8.19 -4.67
N LEU A 7 2.99 7.73 -5.70
CA LEU A 7 3.22 6.44 -6.33
C LEU A 7 3.94 6.64 -7.66
N VAL A 8 4.99 5.85 -7.89
CA VAL A 8 5.81 5.89 -9.10
C VAL A 8 5.93 4.49 -9.69
N ASN A 9 5.48 4.29 -10.92
CA ASN A 9 5.64 3.01 -11.61
C ASN A 9 6.97 2.96 -12.37
N ARG A 10 7.87 2.10 -11.95
CA ARG A 10 9.20 1.85 -12.51
C ARG A 10 9.33 0.48 -13.18
N GLN A 11 8.20 -0.20 -13.44
CA GLN A 11 8.17 -1.50 -14.09
C GLN A 11 7.23 -1.50 -15.31
N ARG A 12 7.42 -2.47 -16.20
CA ARG A 12 6.61 -2.65 -17.42
C ARG A 12 6.03 -4.06 -17.56
N LYS A 13 6.19 -4.88 -16.52
CA LYS A 13 5.77 -6.28 -16.53
C LYS A 13 4.27 -6.45 -16.39
N ARG A 14 3.63 -5.58 -15.62
CA ARG A 14 2.19 -5.63 -15.34
C ARG A 14 1.55 -4.26 -15.43
N ARG A 15 0.31 -4.27 -15.86
CA ARG A 15 -0.51 -3.08 -15.90
C ARG A 15 -1.07 -2.76 -14.53
N LEU A 16 -0.92 -1.51 -14.10
CA LEU A 16 -1.43 -1.02 -12.80
C LEU A 16 -2.37 0.15 -13.04
N ASP A 17 -3.48 0.17 -12.32
CA ASP A 17 -4.31 1.38 -12.18
C ASP A 17 -3.69 2.29 -11.11
N LEU A 18 -2.73 3.12 -11.53
CA LEU A 18 -2.03 4.02 -10.60
C LEU A 18 -2.95 5.03 -9.96
N ARG A 19 -4.03 5.44 -10.62
CA ARG A 19 -4.98 6.40 -10.07
C ARG A 19 -5.76 5.78 -8.90
N ALA A 20 -6.27 4.57 -9.08
CA ALA A 20 -6.93 3.83 -8.01
C ALA A 20 -5.99 3.54 -6.86
N CYS A 21 -4.75 3.12 -7.13
CA CYS A 21 -3.73 2.90 -6.10
C CYS A 21 -3.39 4.19 -5.35
N GLN A 22 -3.27 5.33 -6.04
CA GLN A 22 -3.00 6.63 -5.43
C GLN A 22 -4.12 7.03 -4.45
N THR A 23 -5.37 6.91 -4.88
CA THR A 23 -6.54 7.19 -4.03
C THR A 23 -6.56 6.30 -2.79
N PHE A 24 -6.27 5.01 -2.96
CA PHE A 24 -6.15 4.07 -1.84
C PHE A 24 -5.04 4.49 -0.87
N ALA A 25 -3.86 4.79 -1.39
CA ALA A 25 -2.69 5.14 -0.59
C ALA A 25 -2.90 6.42 0.25
N GLU A 26 -3.56 7.43 -0.30
CA GLU A 26 -3.89 8.66 0.42
C GLU A 26 -4.82 8.41 1.61
N VAL A 27 -5.83 7.56 1.44
CA VAL A 27 -6.70 7.14 2.55
C VAL A 27 -5.94 6.28 3.55
N ALA A 28 -5.04 5.41 3.07
CA ALA A 28 -4.23 4.53 3.91
C ALA A 28 -3.33 5.32 4.86
N VAL A 29 -2.63 6.35 4.38
CA VAL A 29 -1.79 7.24 5.22
C VAL A 29 -2.60 7.81 6.37
N ALA A 30 -3.79 8.35 6.10
CA ALA A 30 -4.65 8.93 7.13
C ALA A 30 -5.10 7.88 8.16
N ARG A 31 -5.44 6.66 7.72
CA ARG A 31 -5.89 5.58 8.60
C ARG A 31 -4.76 5.00 9.44
N VAL A 32 -3.60 4.76 8.85
CA VAL A 32 -2.43 4.23 9.56
C VAL A 32 -1.92 5.21 10.61
N ARG A 33 -1.84 6.49 10.29
CA ARG A 33 -1.43 7.54 11.23
C ARG A 33 -2.25 7.52 12.53
N MET A 34 -3.53 7.19 12.44
CA MET A 34 -4.42 7.11 13.61
C MET A 34 -4.14 5.90 14.51
N ARG A 35 -3.41 4.90 14.02
CA ARG A 35 -3.10 3.66 14.77
C ARG A 35 -1.97 3.82 15.78
N ASN A 36 -1.05 4.73 15.49
CA ASN A 36 0.03 5.07 16.42
C ASN A 36 0.36 6.56 16.36
N ARG A 37 -0.30 7.34 17.17
CA ARG A 37 -0.14 8.81 17.19
C ARG A 37 1.16 9.28 17.81
N GLN A 38 1.90 8.38 18.47
CA GLN A 38 3.20 8.70 19.09
C GLN A 38 4.34 8.71 18.07
N VAL A 39 4.15 8.02 16.94
CA VAL A 39 5.13 8.00 15.84
C VAL A 39 4.76 9.02 14.79
N VAL A 40 5.72 9.85 14.43
CA VAL A 40 5.58 10.81 13.33
C VAL A 40 6.00 10.13 12.05
N LEU A 41 5.07 10.02 11.10
CA LEU A 41 5.39 9.54 9.76
C LEU A 41 6.26 10.56 9.01
N PRO A 42 7.12 10.13 8.06
CA PRO A 42 7.83 11.04 7.17
C PRO A 42 6.86 11.99 6.45
N ASP A 43 7.25 13.24 6.25
CA ASP A 43 6.42 14.25 5.57
C ASP A 43 6.12 13.87 4.12
N ASP A 44 7.11 13.27 3.45
CA ASP A 44 7.01 12.76 2.09
C ASP A 44 7.22 11.25 2.07
N ILE A 45 6.25 10.53 1.51
CA ILE A 45 6.32 9.09 1.31
C ILE A 45 6.28 8.80 -0.20
N CYS A 46 7.22 8.00 -0.68
CA CYS A 46 7.27 7.61 -2.09
C CYS A 46 7.23 6.09 -2.24
N VAL A 47 6.23 5.58 -2.95
CA VAL A 47 6.07 4.17 -3.26
C VAL A 47 6.49 3.91 -4.70
N PHE A 48 7.50 3.07 -4.88
CA PHE A 48 8.01 2.65 -6.19
C PHE A 48 7.53 1.23 -6.51
N PHE A 49 6.79 1.08 -7.59
CA PHE A 49 6.48 -0.23 -8.14
C PHE A 49 7.61 -0.67 -9.05
N VAL A 50 8.22 -1.79 -8.74
CA VAL A 50 9.43 -2.30 -9.39
C VAL A 50 9.29 -3.77 -9.79
N SER A 51 10.24 -4.27 -10.58
CA SER A 51 10.37 -5.69 -10.92
C SER A 51 11.09 -6.48 -9.82
N ASP A 52 10.97 -7.80 -9.85
CA ASP A 52 11.75 -8.70 -8.98
C ASP A 52 13.24 -8.47 -9.11
N ALA A 53 13.73 -8.30 -10.33
CA ALA A 53 15.15 -8.05 -10.57
C ALA A 53 15.63 -6.75 -9.91
N ARG A 54 14.80 -5.72 -9.91
CA ARG A 54 15.13 -4.44 -9.28
C ARG A 54 15.08 -4.50 -7.77
N ILE A 55 14.04 -5.09 -7.20
CA ILE A 55 13.92 -5.19 -5.74
C ILE A 55 14.99 -6.11 -5.15
N ARG A 56 15.38 -7.18 -5.87
CA ARG A 56 16.51 -8.03 -5.50
C ARG A 56 17.81 -7.26 -5.42
N ARG A 57 18.09 -6.37 -6.38
CA ARG A 57 19.29 -5.49 -6.36
C ARG A 57 19.28 -4.54 -5.18
N ILE A 58 18.14 -3.94 -4.86
CA ILE A 58 17.96 -3.05 -3.70
C ILE A 58 18.16 -3.83 -2.40
N HIS A 59 17.57 -5.01 -2.30
CA HIS A 59 17.67 -5.89 -1.14
C HIS A 59 19.13 -6.31 -0.89
N ARG A 60 19.83 -6.69 -1.94
CA ARG A 60 21.25 -7.04 -1.86
C ARG A 60 22.13 -5.85 -1.48
N HIS A 61 21.91 -4.69 -2.10
CA HIS A 61 22.73 -3.51 -1.90
C HIS A 61 22.59 -2.91 -0.49
N PHE A 62 21.37 -2.81 0.01
CA PHE A 62 21.09 -2.13 1.28
C PHE A 62 20.94 -3.07 2.47
N LEU A 63 20.54 -4.31 2.27
CA LEU A 63 20.22 -5.27 3.34
C LEU A 63 21.09 -6.55 3.29
N ALA A 64 22.00 -6.64 2.33
CA ALA A 64 22.90 -7.79 2.11
C ALA A 64 22.20 -9.14 1.89
N VAL A 65 20.95 -9.12 1.37
CA VAL A 65 20.15 -10.30 1.04
C VAL A 65 20.00 -10.39 -0.47
N ASP A 66 20.45 -11.49 -1.08
CA ASP A 66 20.43 -11.69 -2.53
C ASP A 66 19.21 -12.50 -2.99
N GLU A 67 18.03 -12.01 -2.69
CA GLU A 67 16.76 -12.58 -3.16
C GLU A 67 15.70 -11.48 -3.33
N ALA A 68 14.71 -11.76 -4.19
CA ALA A 68 13.56 -10.91 -4.34
C ALA A 68 12.68 -10.99 -3.08
N THR A 69 12.03 -9.89 -2.75
CA THR A 69 11.03 -9.79 -1.68
C THR A 69 9.81 -9.05 -2.21
N ASP A 70 8.74 -9.04 -1.45
CA ASP A 70 7.50 -8.35 -1.80
C ASP A 70 7.60 -6.84 -1.62
N VAL A 71 8.09 -6.38 -0.46
CA VAL A 71 8.19 -4.96 -0.12
C VAL A 71 9.44 -4.67 0.72
N ILE A 72 10.07 -3.55 0.44
CA ILE A 72 11.15 -2.97 1.26
C ILE A 72 10.71 -1.57 1.69
N THR A 73 10.81 -1.29 2.99
CA THR A 73 10.44 -0.01 3.57
C THR A 73 11.65 0.63 4.24
N PHE A 74 12.00 1.83 3.81
CA PHE A 74 13.04 2.64 4.45
C PHE A 74 12.40 3.70 5.37
N HIS A 75 12.94 3.88 6.55
CA HIS A 75 12.38 4.77 7.58
C HIS A 75 12.23 6.23 7.15
N HIS A 76 12.99 6.67 6.16
CA HIS A 76 12.86 8.02 5.61
C HIS A 76 11.67 8.20 4.64
N GLY A 77 10.90 7.14 4.34
CA GLY A 77 9.67 7.22 3.57
C GLY A 77 9.72 6.62 2.16
N GLU A 78 10.83 6.03 1.73
CA GLU A 78 10.87 5.27 0.48
C GLU A 78 10.40 3.83 0.68
N ILE A 79 9.50 3.39 -0.19
CA ILE A 79 8.89 2.06 -0.19
C ILE A 79 9.04 1.47 -1.59
N PHE A 80 9.55 0.24 -1.69
CA PHE A 80 9.66 -0.49 -2.94
C PHE A 80 8.78 -1.73 -2.90
N ILE A 81 7.93 -1.91 -3.90
CA ILE A 81 7.00 -3.05 -4.02
C ILE A 81 7.29 -3.80 -5.31
N SER A 82 7.53 -5.11 -5.23
CA SER A 82 7.63 -5.96 -6.40
C SER A 82 6.25 -6.35 -6.91
N VAL A 83 5.94 -5.90 -8.13
CA VAL A 83 4.67 -6.22 -8.79
C VAL A 83 4.61 -7.69 -9.20
N GLU A 84 5.73 -8.28 -9.61
CA GLU A 84 5.80 -9.70 -9.97
C GLU A 84 5.59 -10.61 -8.74
N THR A 85 6.15 -10.26 -7.59
CA THR A 85 5.89 -10.99 -6.33
C THR A 85 4.45 -10.83 -5.89
N ALA A 86 3.88 -9.63 -6.00
CA ALA A 86 2.47 -9.39 -5.70
C ALA A 86 1.55 -10.26 -6.56
N GLU A 87 1.84 -10.41 -7.85
CA GLU A 87 1.07 -11.27 -8.74
C GLU A 87 1.16 -12.74 -8.34
N ARG A 88 2.34 -13.24 -8.00
CA ARG A 88 2.49 -14.63 -7.52
C ARG A 88 1.71 -14.88 -6.23
N HIS A 89 1.73 -13.95 -5.29
CA HIS A 89 0.93 -14.05 -4.06
C HIS A 89 -0.57 -13.97 -4.35
N ALA A 90 -1.00 -13.12 -5.27
CA ALA A 90 -2.39 -13.06 -5.69
C ALA A 90 -2.89 -14.40 -6.24
N GLN A 91 -2.09 -15.08 -7.06
CA GLN A 91 -2.40 -16.41 -7.56
C GLN A 91 -2.42 -17.47 -6.44
N GLN A 92 -1.44 -17.42 -5.54
CA GLN A 92 -1.32 -18.36 -4.42
C GLN A 92 -2.48 -18.23 -3.43
N PHE A 93 -2.94 -17.02 -3.15
CA PHE A 93 -3.98 -16.73 -2.14
C PHE A 93 -5.37 -16.50 -2.75
N SER A 94 -5.54 -16.67 -4.06
CA SER A 94 -6.80 -16.43 -4.77
C SER A 94 -7.35 -15.01 -4.57
N THR A 95 -6.45 -14.05 -4.60
CA THR A 95 -6.75 -12.61 -4.57
C THR A 95 -6.42 -11.96 -5.92
N SER A 96 -6.68 -10.67 -6.06
CA SER A 96 -6.26 -9.89 -7.24
C SER A 96 -4.90 -9.22 -7.01
N LEU A 97 -4.25 -8.83 -8.09
CA LEU A 97 -3.02 -8.03 -8.03
C LEU A 97 -3.25 -6.71 -7.27
N ALA A 98 -4.39 -6.06 -7.48
CA ALA A 98 -4.74 -4.82 -6.79
C ALA A 98 -4.87 -5.04 -5.28
N GLU A 99 -5.54 -6.12 -4.85
CA GLU A 99 -5.68 -6.48 -3.43
C GLU A 99 -4.33 -6.72 -2.75
N GLU A 100 -3.41 -7.43 -3.42
CA GLU A 100 -2.06 -7.65 -2.89
C GLU A 100 -1.24 -6.35 -2.80
N ILE A 101 -1.31 -5.49 -3.80
CA ILE A 101 -0.65 -4.17 -3.77
C ILE A 101 -1.21 -3.30 -2.64
N HIS A 102 -2.51 -3.28 -2.44
CA HIS A 102 -3.16 -2.56 -1.34
C HIS A 102 -2.66 -3.05 0.01
N LEU A 103 -2.58 -4.37 0.17
CA LEU A 103 -2.04 -5.00 1.37
C LEU A 103 -0.59 -4.58 1.65
N TYR A 104 0.27 -4.58 0.63
CA TYR A 104 1.67 -4.18 0.77
C TYR A 104 1.85 -2.69 1.09
N ILE A 105 1.02 -1.82 0.51
CA ILE A 105 1.02 -0.39 0.85
C ILE A 105 0.70 -0.20 2.33
N VAL A 106 -0.35 -0.82 2.84
CA VAL A 106 -0.73 -0.73 4.26
C VAL A 106 0.36 -1.32 5.15
N HIS A 107 0.90 -2.48 4.79
CA HIS A 107 1.98 -3.15 5.52
C HIS A 107 3.21 -2.24 5.66
N ALA A 108 3.66 -1.64 4.57
CA ALA A 108 4.79 -0.70 4.58
C ALA A 108 4.51 0.55 5.43
N LEU A 109 3.32 1.11 5.33
CA LEU A 109 2.91 2.27 6.13
C LEU A 109 2.84 1.93 7.62
N LEU A 110 2.43 0.72 7.99
CA LEU A 110 2.44 0.26 9.38
C LEU A 110 3.87 0.14 9.92
N HIS A 111 4.83 -0.32 9.12
CA HIS A 111 6.24 -0.29 9.51
C HIS A 111 6.74 1.13 9.77
N LEU A 112 6.40 2.10 8.91
CA LEU A 112 6.71 3.52 9.14
C LEU A 112 6.05 4.07 10.42
N ALA A 113 4.89 3.53 10.79
CA ALA A 113 4.19 3.87 12.03
C ALA A 113 4.71 3.11 13.26
N GLY A 114 5.81 2.37 13.14
CA GLY A 114 6.48 1.70 14.25
C GLY A 114 5.93 0.31 14.59
N PHE A 115 5.08 -0.28 13.74
CA PHE A 115 4.71 -1.69 13.90
C PHE A 115 5.83 -2.59 13.39
N GLU A 116 6.08 -3.69 14.11
CA GLU A 116 7.11 -4.66 13.76
C GLU A 116 6.53 -6.08 13.70
N ASP A 117 7.10 -6.91 12.82
CA ASP A 117 6.63 -8.26 12.54
C ASP A 117 7.71 -9.34 12.73
N GLN A 118 8.84 -8.98 13.31
CA GLN A 118 9.98 -9.89 13.53
C GLN A 118 9.73 -10.92 14.63
N THR A 119 8.84 -10.62 15.59
CA THR A 119 8.40 -11.56 16.60
C THR A 119 7.05 -12.15 16.23
N GLN A 120 6.73 -13.34 16.73
CA GLN A 120 5.43 -13.96 16.48
C GLN A 120 4.26 -13.10 17.01
N ARG A 121 4.44 -12.48 18.17
CA ARG A 121 3.46 -11.55 18.76
C ARG A 121 3.29 -10.28 17.91
N GLY A 122 4.40 -9.69 17.48
CA GLY A 122 4.42 -8.51 16.60
C GLY A 122 3.77 -8.80 15.27
N TYR A 123 4.09 -9.90 14.64
CA TYR A 123 3.49 -10.36 13.39
C TYR A 123 1.97 -10.49 13.50
N ARG A 124 1.47 -11.18 14.52
CA ARG A 124 0.02 -11.35 14.74
C ARG A 124 -0.69 -10.01 14.95
N ARG A 125 -0.09 -9.15 15.78
CA ARG A 125 -0.63 -7.81 16.05
C ARG A 125 -0.70 -6.98 14.76
N MET A 126 0.38 -6.95 14.02
CA MET A 126 0.47 -6.20 12.77
C MET A 126 -0.53 -6.72 11.74
N LYS A 127 -0.65 -8.04 11.59
CA LYS A 127 -1.62 -8.65 10.67
C LYS A 127 -3.06 -8.25 11.00
N VAL A 128 -3.46 -8.28 12.26
CA VAL A 128 -4.82 -7.87 12.68
C VAL A 128 -5.08 -6.41 12.34
N VAL A 129 -4.13 -5.52 12.63
CA VAL A 129 -4.26 -4.09 12.33
C VAL A 129 -4.28 -3.85 10.82
N GLN A 130 -3.43 -4.52 10.06
CA GLN A 130 -3.36 -4.46 8.61
C GLN A 130 -4.67 -4.84 7.94
N ASP A 131 -5.21 -6.01 8.27
CA ASP A 131 -6.47 -6.50 7.70
C ASP A 131 -7.64 -5.54 8.03
N LYS A 132 -7.67 -5.02 9.24
CA LYS A 132 -8.68 -4.03 9.65
C LYS A 132 -8.56 -2.72 8.88
N VAL A 133 -7.36 -2.20 8.72
CA VAL A 133 -7.11 -0.95 7.98
C VAL A 133 -7.50 -1.10 6.51
N VAL A 134 -7.09 -2.19 5.85
CA VAL A 134 -7.47 -2.48 4.46
C VAL A 134 -8.98 -2.50 4.30
N HIS A 135 -9.68 -3.24 5.18
CA HIS A 135 -11.14 -3.33 5.15
C HIS A 135 -11.82 -1.97 5.33
N GLU A 136 -11.34 -1.15 6.26
CA GLU A 136 -11.87 0.21 6.49
C GLU A 136 -11.70 1.11 5.26
N ILE A 137 -10.56 1.01 4.56
CA ILE A 137 -10.28 1.79 3.36
C ILE A 137 -11.20 1.36 2.21
N GLU A 138 -11.29 0.07 1.96
CA GLU A 138 -12.13 -0.48 0.90
C GLU A 138 -13.59 -0.11 1.10
N HIS A 139 -14.09 -0.20 2.34
CA HIS A 139 -15.44 0.22 2.68
C HIS A 139 -15.66 1.72 2.45
N ALA A 140 -14.73 2.57 2.89
CA ALA A 140 -14.81 4.02 2.70
C ALA A 140 -14.80 4.41 1.21
N LEU A 141 -14.00 3.75 0.39
CA LEU A 141 -13.93 4.00 -1.06
C LEU A 141 -15.19 3.53 -1.77
N ALA A 142 -15.74 2.36 -1.41
CA ALA A 142 -17.01 1.86 -1.95
C ALA A 142 -18.18 2.80 -1.65
N LEU A 143 -18.25 3.38 -0.44
CA LEU A 143 -19.26 4.38 -0.09
C LEU A 143 -19.13 5.66 -0.93
N ARG A 144 -17.91 6.12 -1.20
CA ARG A 144 -17.68 7.31 -2.05
C ARG A 144 -18.14 7.07 -3.49
N GLU A 145 -17.88 5.89 -4.02
CA GLU A 145 -18.34 5.51 -5.38
C GLU A 145 -19.85 5.44 -5.47
N ALA A 146 -20.51 4.84 -4.49
CA ALA A 146 -21.98 4.78 -4.41
C ALA A 146 -22.60 6.17 -4.36
N GLN A 147 -22.02 7.10 -3.60
CA GLN A 147 -22.50 8.49 -3.52
C GLN A 147 -22.32 9.26 -4.84
N ARG A 148 -21.26 9.00 -5.60
CA ARG A 148 -21.05 9.58 -6.93
C ARG A 148 -22.03 9.05 -7.98
N GLY A 149 -22.43 7.78 -7.88
CA GLY A 149 -23.41 7.15 -8.77
C GLY A 149 -24.86 7.63 -8.53
N ILE A 150 -25.15 8.26 -7.40
CA ILE A 150 -26.48 8.79 -7.01
C ILE A 150 -26.64 10.29 -7.36
N SER A 151 -25.67 10.92 -8.05
CA SER A 151 -25.85 12.31 -8.51
C SER A 151 -27.11 12.44 -9.33
N PRO A 152 -28.10 13.29 -8.92
CA PRO A 152 -29.36 13.42 -9.64
C PRO A 152 -29.09 13.90 -11.07
N GLN A 153 -29.60 13.16 -12.04
CA GLN A 153 -29.76 13.66 -13.38
C GLN A 153 -30.53 14.97 -13.29
N ARG A 154 -29.90 16.09 -13.54
CA ARG A 154 -30.63 17.34 -13.74
C ARG A 154 -31.51 17.11 -14.95
N HIS A 155 -32.81 16.93 -14.71
CA HIS A 155 -33.80 17.04 -15.75
C HIS A 155 -33.71 18.48 -16.24
N SER A 156 -33.06 18.66 -17.37
CA SER A 156 -33.22 19.87 -18.20
C SER A 156 -34.65 19.81 -18.73
N ALA A 157 -35.54 20.47 -18.03
CA ALA A 157 -36.85 20.80 -18.61
C ALA A 157 -36.62 21.89 -19.64
N ALA A 158 -36.84 21.52 -20.89
CA ALA A 158 -36.99 22.48 -21.97
C ALA A 158 -38.27 23.27 -21.82
#